data_770cf2f3f55356c8b5944094ddcfc23f
#
_entry.id   770cf2f3f55356c8b5944094ddcfc23f
#
_cell.length_a   1.000
_cell.length_b   1.000
_cell.length_c   1.000
_cell.angle_alpha   90.00
_cell.angle_beta   90.00
_cell.angle_gamma   90.00
#
_symmetry.space_group_name_H-M   'P 1'
#
loop_
_entity.id
_entity.type
_entity.pdbx_description
1 polymer ?
#
loop_
_entity_poly.entity_id
_entity_poly.type
_entity_poly.pdbx_seq_one_letter_code
_entity_poly.pdbx_strand_id
1 'polypeptide(L)'
;DVFVARVAGNFENTDILGSMEYSCKVAGSKLVFILGHESCGAVKAACDHVELGNITAMLDNIQPAVKKSEGEVTGEHNSSNSGFVDKTIENNVLLTIGRIREKSPILKEMEAMKEIKIVGGVYHISSGKVTLL
;
A
#
# COMPACT_ATOMS: atom_id res chain seq x y z
N ASP A 1 -6.22 1.71 21.41
CA ASP A 1 -4.81 1.57 21.01
C ASP A 1 -4.71 1.17 19.56
N VAL A 2 -3.69 1.65 18.85
CA VAL A 2 -3.46 1.37 17.44
C VAL A 2 -2.03 0.85 17.27
N PHE A 3 -1.89 -0.28 16.59
CA PHE A 3 -0.60 -0.81 16.19
C PHE A 3 -0.23 -0.21 14.83
N VAL A 4 0.87 0.53 14.73
CA VAL A 4 1.25 1.27 13.52
C VAL A 4 2.56 0.73 12.96
N ALA A 5 2.55 0.36 11.67
CA ALA A 5 3.74 0.06 10.89
C ALA A 5 3.82 1.03 9.71
N ARG A 6 5.00 1.60 9.46
CA ARG A 6 5.18 2.64 8.43
C ARG A 6 6.43 2.39 7.59
N VAL A 7 6.27 2.58 6.29
CA VAL A 7 7.36 2.63 5.32
C VAL A 7 6.93 3.58 4.18
N ALA A 8 7.87 4.26 3.56
CA ALA A 8 7.58 5.12 2.41
C ALA A 8 6.96 4.29 1.28
N GLY A 9 5.78 4.68 0.80
CA GLY A 9 5.02 3.93 -0.20
C GLY A 9 4.10 2.84 0.36
N ASN A 10 3.94 2.76 1.68
CA ASN A 10 2.97 1.89 2.40
C ASN A 10 2.82 0.46 1.84
N PHE A 11 3.90 -0.14 1.38
CA PHE A 11 3.95 -1.55 0.98
C PHE A 11 4.38 -2.45 2.16
N GLU A 12 4.26 -3.76 2.00
CA GLU A 12 4.69 -4.75 2.97
C GLU A 12 6.14 -5.20 2.73
N ASN A 13 6.79 -5.64 3.80
CA ASN A 13 8.02 -6.43 3.78
C ASN A 13 7.93 -7.46 4.91
N THR A 14 8.96 -8.29 5.07
CA THR A 14 8.97 -9.36 6.08
C THR A 14 8.73 -8.83 7.50
N ASP A 15 9.37 -7.72 7.87
CA ASP A 15 9.26 -7.16 9.22
C ASP A 15 7.87 -6.56 9.46
N ILE A 16 7.30 -5.89 8.46
CA ILE A 16 5.94 -5.34 8.54
C ILE A 16 4.91 -6.47 8.59
N LEU A 17 5.07 -7.52 7.80
CA LEU A 17 4.20 -8.70 7.86
C LEU A 17 4.25 -9.36 9.25
N GLY A 18 5.45 -9.57 9.79
CA GLY A 18 5.61 -10.09 11.15
C GLY A 18 4.94 -9.22 12.20
N SER A 19 5.03 -7.90 12.06
CA SER A 19 4.36 -6.94 12.94
C SER A 19 2.84 -7.04 12.85
N MET A 20 2.29 -7.18 11.64
CA MET A 20 0.85 -7.41 11.45
C MET A 20 0.38 -8.73 12.06
N GLU A 21 1.14 -9.79 11.85
CA GLU A 21 0.85 -11.11 12.43
C GLU A 21 0.85 -11.06 13.95
N TYR A 22 1.85 -10.41 14.55
CA TYR A 22 1.89 -10.17 15.98
C TYR A 22 0.68 -9.39 16.48
N SER A 23 0.36 -8.29 15.80
CA SER A 23 -0.78 -7.44 16.16
C SER A 23 -2.10 -8.22 16.16
N CYS A 24 -2.35 -9.02 15.12
CA CYS A 24 -3.60 -9.76 14.98
C CYS A 24 -3.63 -11.04 15.81
N LYS A 25 -2.57 -11.85 15.74
CA LYS A 25 -2.56 -13.18 16.37
C LYS A 25 -2.26 -13.13 17.85
N VAL A 26 -1.38 -12.23 18.28
CA VAL A 26 -0.93 -12.16 19.68
C VAL A 26 -1.64 -11.05 20.44
N ALA A 27 -1.66 -9.83 19.89
CA ALA A 27 -2.26 -8.67 20.56
C ALA A 27 -3.78 -8.54 20.37
N GLY A 28 -4.37 -9.33 19.47
CA GLY A 28 -5.83 -9.40 19.32
C GLY A 28 -6.46 -8.31 18.46
N SER A 29 -5.69 -7.63 17.61
CA SER A 29 -6.23 -6.65 16.66
C SER A 29 -7.19 -7.33 15.68
N LYS A 30 -8.30 -6.66 15.36
CA LYS A 30 -9.36 -7.21 14.50
C LYS A 30 -9.38 -6.62 13.10
N LEU A 31 -8.62 -5.56 12.87
CA LEU A 31 -8.59 -4.85 11.59
C LEU A 31 -7.15 -4.60 11.17
N VAL A 32 -6.85 -4.97 9.93
CA VAL A 32 -5.64 -4.53 9.21
C VAL A 32 -6.07 -3.49 8.19
N PHE A 33 -5.56 -2.28 8.32
CA PHE A 33 -5.90 -1.17 7.44
C PHE A 33 -4.66 -0.74 6.66
N ILE A 34 -4.67 -0.91 5.34
CA ILE A 34 -3.60 -0.46 4.46
C ILE A 34 -3.95 0.95 3.98
N LEU A 35 -3.22 1.94 4.45
CA LEU A 35 -3.53 3.34 4.22
C LEU A 35 -2.49 3.99 3.31
N GLY A 36 -2.88 4.26 2.06
CA GLY A 36 -2.17 5.17 1.18
C GLY A 36 -2.58 6.62 1.45
N HIS A 37 -1.91 7.56 0.81
CA HIS A 37 -2.28 8.96 0.92
C HIS A 37 -2.03 9.71 -0.37
N GLU A 38 -2.79 10.79 -0.59
CA GLU A 38 -2.60 11.65 -1.76
C GLU A 38 -1.22 12.30 -1.78
N SER A 39 -0.75 12.66 -2.95
CA SER A 39 0.53 13.34 -3.17
C SER A 39 1.76 12.60 -2.58
N CYS A 40 1.70 11.27 -2.53
CA CYS A 40 2.78 10.45 -1.98
C CYS A 40 4.07 10.61 -2.77
N GLY A 41 5.13 11.12 -2.11
CA GLY A 41 6.43 11.35 -2.73
C GLY A 41 7.08 10.06 -3.26
N ALA A 42 6.94 8.95 -2.54
CA ALA A 42 7.47 7.65 -2.98
C ALA A 42 6.74 7.15 -4.25
N VAL A 43 5.41 7.31 -4.32
CA VAL A 43 4.66 6.93 -5.52
C VAL A 43 5.02 7.82 -6.69
N LYS A 44 5.16 9.14 -6.49
CA LYS A 44 5.62 10.07 -7.55
C LYS A 44 7.00 9.68 -8.06
N ALA A 45 7.94 9.39 -7.16
CA ALA A 45 9.28 8.96 -7.53
C ALA A 45 9.27 7.62 -8.31
N ALA A 46 8.39 6.69 -7.93
CA ALA A 46 8.22 5.44 -8.67
C ALA A 46 7.65 5.69 -10.08
N CYS A 47 6.66 6.58 -10.21
CA CYS A 47 6.12 6.99 -11.51
C CYS A 47 7.18 7.63 -12.41
N ASP A 48 8.15 8.32 -11.84
CA ASP A 48 9.25 8.97 -12.56
C ASP A 48 10.47 8.06 -12.74
N HIS A 49 10.40 6.81 -12.29
CA HIS A 49 11.49 5.82 -12.35
C HIS A 49 12.81 6.33 -11.74
N VAL A 50 12.72 7.01 -10.60
CA VAL A 50 13.89 7.56 -9.90
C VAL A 50 14.83 6.44 -9.47
N GLU A 51 16.12 6.63 -9.71
CA GLU A 51 17.21 5.73 -9.29
C GLU A 51 18.17 6.48 -8.38
N LEU A 52 18.23 6.09 -7.11
CA LEU A 52 19.11 6.72 -6.13
C LEU A 52 19.30 5.80 -4.91
N GLY A 53 20.49 5.23 -4.76
CA GLY A 53 20.86 4.44 -3.59
C GLY A 53 19.78 3.38 -3.22
N ASN A 54 19.49 3.29 -1.94
CA ASN A 54 18.46 2.36 -1.42
C ASN A 54 17.03 2.75 -1.82
N ILE A 55 16.82 3.97 -2.26
CA ILE A 55 15.52 4.43 -2.77
C ILE A 55 15.12 3.59 -3.98
N THR A 56 16.05 3.26 -4.86
CA THR A 56 15.78 2.42 -6.04
C THR A 56 15.11 1.11 -5.65
N ALA A 57 15.72 0.34 -4.76
CA ALA A 57 15.16 -0.94 -4.29
C ALA A 57 13.82 -0.77 -3.56
N MET A 58 13.67 0.32 -2.81
CA MET A 58 12.41 0.64 -2.14
C MET A 58 11.30 0.89 -3.16
N LEU A 59 11.57 1.68 -4.21
CA LEU A 59 10.59 1.99 -5.26
C LEU A 59 10.23 0.78 -6.12
N ASP A 60 11.09 -0.23 -6.22
CA ASP A 60 10.78 -1.48 -6.92
C ASP A 60 9.52 -2.17 -6.37
N ASN A 61 9.22 -1.98 -5.09
CA ASN A 61 8.00 -2.50 -4.48
C ASN A 61 6.73 -1.79 -4.99
N ILE A 62 6.86 -0.59 -5.52
CA ILE A 62 5.76 0.23 -6.05
C ILE A 62 5.61 0.05 -7.57
N GLN A 63 6.66 -0.38 -8.27
CA GLN A 63 6.64 -0.54 -9.73
C GLN A 63 5.50 -1.41 -10.26
N PRO A 64 5.05 -2.49 -9.61
CA PRO A 64 3.87 -3.23 -10.06
C PRO A 64 2.60 -2.37 -10.14
N ALA A 65 2.43 -1.42 -9.21
CA ALA A 65 1.31 -0.48 -9.25
C ALA A 65 1.45 0.54 -10.38
N VAL A 66 2.66 1.04 -10.65
CA VAL A 66 2.94 1.92 -11.78
C VAL A 66 2.56 1.22 -13.08
N LYS A 67 3.07 0.00 -13.29
CA LYS A 67 2.80 -0.79 -14.50
C LYS A 67 1.30 -1.07 -14.70
N LYS A 68 0.59 -1.38 -13.63
CA LYS A 68 -0.85 -1.58 -13.69
C LYS A 68 -1.57 -0.29 -14.12
N SER A 69 -1.18 0.83 -13.58
CA SER A 69 -1.77 2.15 -13.88
C SER A 69 -1.50 2.59 -15.32
N GLU A 70 -0.38 2.21 -15.93
CA GLU A 70 -0.07 2.46 -17.33
C GLU A 70 -1.13 1.87 -18.27
N GLY A 71 -1.71 0.73 -17.91
CA GLY A 71 -2.80 0.10 -18.68
C GLY A 71 -4.18 0.69 -18.39
N GLU A 72 -4.33 1.53 -17.39
CA GLU A 72 -5.63 2.04 -16.93
C GLU A 72 -5.82 3.54 -17.14
N VAL A 73 -4.73 4.31 -17.28
CA VAL A 73 -4.76 5.77 -17.39
C VAL A 73 -4.18 6.22 -18.72
N THR A 74 -4.90 7.13 -19.39
CA THR A 74 -4.43 7.78 -20.62
C THR A 74 -3.63 9.05 -20.29
N GLY A 75 -2.81 9.51 -21.24
CA GLY A 75 -1.95 10.67 -21.07
C GLY A 75 -0.56 10.31 -20.55
N GLU A 76 0.13 11.25 -19.93
CA GLU A 76 1.47 11.04 -19.44
C GLU A 76 1.50 10.03 -18.29
N HIS A 77 2.47 9.11 -18.34
CA HIS A 77 2.68 8.08 -17.32
C HIS A 77 3.84 8.47 -16.39
N ASN A 78 3.74 9.64 -15.78
CA ASN A 78 4.73 10.17 -14.84
C ASN A 78 4.06 11.06 -13.79
N SER A 79 4.84 11.63 -12.88
CA SER A 79 4.32 12.43 -11.77
C SER A 79 3.68 13.76 -12.18
N SER A 80 3.86 14.20 -13.43
CA SER A 80 3.19 15.41 -13.95
C SER A 80 1.69 15.19 -14.18
N ASN A 81 1.26 13.94 -14.32
CA ASN A 81 -0.14 13.56 -14.46
C ASN A 81 -0.70 13.15 -13.08
N SER A 82 -1.42 14.05 -12.42
CA SER A 82 -1.99 13.78 -11.11
C SER A 82 -2.96 12.59 -11.11
N GLY A 83 -3.73 12.41 -12.18
CA GLY A 83 -4.62 11.26 -12.33
C GLY A 83 -3.87 9.93 -12.39
N PHE A 84 -2.69 9.91 -13.01
CA PHE A 84 -1.82 8.74 -13.04
C PHE A 84 -1.25 8.44 -11.65
N VAL A 85 -0.78 9.46 -10.95
CA VAL A 85 -0.29 9.33 -9.56
C VAL A 85 -1.39 8.80 -8.64
N ASP A 86 -2.58 9.39 -8.68
CA ASP A 86 -3.71 8.99 -7.85
C ASP A 86 -4.10 7.54 -8.10
N LYS A 87 -4.17 7.13 -9.36
CA LYS A 87 -4.47 5.74 -9.72
C LYS A 87 -3.38 4.78 -9.24
N THR A 88 -2.12 5.19 -9.31
CA THR A 88 -1.01 4.40 -8.82
C THR A 88 -1.05 4.25 -7.29
N ILE A 89 -1.44 5.30 -6.56
CA ILE A 89 -1.66 5.22 -5.12
C ILE A 89 -2.72 4.17 -4.78
N GLU A 90 -3.87 4.20 -5.45
CA GLU A 90 -4.93 3.21 -5.24
C GLU A 90 -4.46 1.79 -5.57
N ASN A 91 -3.84 1.61 -6.72
CA ASN A 91 -3.33 0.31 -7.16
C ASN A 91 -2.27 -0.23 -6.19
N ASN A 92 -1.41 0.64 -5.65
CA ASN A 92 -0.40 0.23 -4.68
C ASN A 92 -1.03 -0.30 -3.39
N VAL A 93 -2.07 0.34 -2.89
CA VAL A 93 -2.82 -0.16 -1.73
C VAL A 93 -3.44 -1.53 -2.02
N LEU A 94 -4.13 -1.68 -3.14
CA LEU A 94 -4.81 -2.94 -3.49
C LEU A 94 -3.84 -4.09 -3.74
N LEU A 95 -2.72 -3.82 -4.43
CA LEU A 95 -1.68 -4.83 -4.66
C LEU A 95 -0.98 -5.23 -3.36
N THR A 96 -0.75 -4.28 -2.46
CA THR A 96 -0.20 -4.56 -1.13
C THR A 96 -1.11 -5.51 -0.34
N ILE A 97 -2.42 -5.25 -0.34
CA ILE A 97 -3.41 -6.16 0.29
C ILE A 97 -3.33 -7.57 -0.32
N GLY A 98 -3.25 -7.67 -1.63
CA GLY A 98 -3.09 -8.97 -2.33
C GLY A 98 -1.84 -9.71 -1.88
N ARG A 99 -0.71 -9.02 -1.79
CA ARG A 99 0.57 -9.61 -1.35
C ARG A 99 0.57 -10.01 0.12
N ILE A 100 -0.11 -9.23 0.99
CA ILE A 100 -0.28 -9.62 2.39
C ILE A 100 -0.97 -10.98 2.49
N ARG A 101 -2.06 -11.17 1.77
CA ARG A 101 -2.78 -12.46 1.74
C ARG A 101 -1.93 -13.59 1.18
N GLU A 102 -1.13 -13.30 0.17
CA GLU A 102 -0.24 -14.27 -0.47
C GLU A 102 0.94 -14.67 0.43
N LYS A 103 1.57 -13.68 1.07
CA LYS A 103 2.80 -13.88 1.85
C LYS A 103 2.57 -14.26 3.31
N SER A 104 1.39 -14.04 3.85
CA SER A 104 1.04 -14.36 5.23
C SER A 104 -0.11 -15.37 5.30
N PRO A 105 0.18 -16.68 5.35
CA PRO A 105 -0.83 -17.70 5.58
C PRO A 105 -1.61 -17.47 6.87
N ILE A 106 -0.96 -16.96 7.91
CA ILE A 106 -1.58 -16.63 9.21
C ILE A 106 -2.70 -15.60 9.03
N LEU A 107 -2.41 -14.47 8.40
CA LEU A 107 -3.39 -13.40 8.18
C LEU A 107 -4.50 -13.84 7.20
N LYS A 108 -4.12 -14.57 6.16
CA LYS A 108 -5.09 -15.12 5.20
C LYS A 108 -6.11 -16.04 5.87
N GLU A 109 -5.63 -16.94 6.74
CA GLU A 109 -6.50 -17.85 7.47
C GLU A 109 -7.40 -17.09 8.46
N MET A 110 -6.85 -16.15 9.21
CA MET A 110 -7.63 -15.33 10.15
C MET A 110 -8.72 -14.54 9.44
N GLU A 111 -8.45 -14.01 8.24
CA GLU A 111 -9.45 -13.32 7.43
C GLU A 111 -10.54 -14.31 6.94
N ALA A 112 -10.15 -15.47 6.46
CA ALA A 112 -11.08 -16.52 6.00
C ALA A 112 -12.02 -16.99 7.11
N MET A 113 -11.52 -17.08 8.33
CA MET A 113 -12.29 -17.46 9.54
C MET A 113 -13.06 -16.27 10.14
N LYS A 114 -13.01 -15.10 9.51
CA LYS A 114 -13.66 -13.87 9.98
C LYS A 114 -13.18 -13.39 11.36
N GLU A 115 -11.99 -13.75 11.75
CA GLU A 115 -11.34 -13.26 12.96
C GLU A 115 -10.80 -11.84 12.80
N ILE A 116 -10.39 -11.50 11.58
CA ILE A 116 -9.93 -10.16 11.19
C ILE A 116 -10.55 -9.73 9.87
N LYS A 117 -10.42 -8.43 9.57
CA LYS A 117 -10.72 -7.85 8.27
C LYS A 117 -9.49 -7.12 7.74
N ILE A 118 -9.20 -7.28 6.44
CA ILE A 118 -8.11 -6.56 5.76
C ILE A 118 -8.76 -5.62 4.76
N VAL A 119 -8.57 -4.33 4.94
CA VAL A 119 -9.14 -3.28 4.10
C VAL A 119 -8.10 -2.26 3.68
N GLY A 120 -8.39 -1.50 2.66
CA GLY A 120 -7.53 -0.44 2.18
C GLY A 120 -8.28 0.87 2.03
N GLY A 121 -7.53 1.95 2.03
CA GLY A 121 -8.04 3.28 1.78
C GLY A 121 -6.96 4.27 1.42
N VAL A 122 -7.38 5.44 1.02
CA VAL A 122 -6.50 6.57 0.69
C VAL A 122 -6.88 7.76 1.55
N TYR A 123 -5.90 8.29 2.28
CA TYR A 123 -6.04 9.50 3.08
C TYR A 123 -5.83 10.74 2.20
N HIS A 124 -6.79 11.64 2.23
CA HIS A 124 -6.72 12.92 1.52
C HIS A 124 -6.21 14.00 2.47
N ILE A 125 -4.94 14.38 2.30
CA ILE A 125 -4.29 15.40 3.13
C ILE A 125 -5.02 16.73 3.04
N SER A 126 -5.55 17.07 1.86
CA SER A 126 -6.27 18.32 1.61
C SER A 126 -7.56 18.45 2.40
N SER A 127 -8.24 17.36 2.73
CA SER A 127 -9.56 17.36 3.36
C SER A 127 -9.64 16.63 4.70
N GLY A 128 -8.63 15.82 5.03
CA GLY A 128 -8.63 14.95 6.21
C GLY A 128 -9.57 13.75 6.09
N LYS A 129 -10.09 13.48 4.90
CA LYS A 129 -10.99 12.34 4.64
C LYS A 129 -10.22 11.09 4.21
N VAL A 130 -10.82 9.93 4.42
CA VAL A 130 -10.34 8.66 3.92
C VAL A 130 -11.36 8.09 2.95
N THR A 131 -10.89 7.75 1.74
CA THR A 131 -11.69 7.00 0.77
C THR A 131 -11.38 5.51 0.95
N LEU A 132 -12.40 4.69 1.19
CA LEU A 132 -12.25 3.24 1.25
C LEU A 132 -12.19 2.66 -0.16
N LEU A 133 -11.34 1.69 -0.35
CA LEU A 133 -11.14 0.99 -1.62
C LEU A 133 -11.79 -0.40 -1.62
#